data_361536b0b25df18c1dd3b06a1f3732fc
#
_entry.id   361536b0b25df18c1dd3b06a1f3732fc
#
_cell.length_a   1.000
_cell.length_b   1.000
_cell.length_c   1.000
_cell.angle_alpha   90.00
_cell.angle_beta   90.00
_cell.angle_gamma   90.00
#
_symmetry.space_group_name_H-M   'P 1'
#
loop_
_entity.id
_entity.type
_entity.pdbx_description
1 polymer ?
#
loop_
_entity_poly.entity_id
_entity_poly.type
_entity_poly.pdbx_seq_one_letter_code
_entity_poly.pdbx_strand_id
1 'polypeptide(L)'
;MRERRFGRLDWTVSEIGHGMWGIAGGEGGWSGAEDEAGNHALDEAVRLGCTFFDTAWIYGRGHSEEMLGHLLRRHPEHRPYIATKPPPKDLKWPSTRDSELSDVYPPDHLWEYLHRSLKGLDVPCVDLFQFHVWEDAWADDKAWQDPIIEMKERGLIKGVGISVNRWEPWNVLQTLNTGLIDTVQVIYNIFDQAPEDELFPACRELDIAVIARVPFDEGTLTGTLTRDTRWPEGDWRNSYFVPENLAASVEHAERLARIVPEGMTMPELALRFILQNPDVATVIPGMSKVAHVRANIATSDAEPLSEELMARLREHRWDRQPTAWSQ
;
A
#
# COMPACT_ATOMS: atom_id res chain seq x y z
N MET A 1 16.78 5.34 -10.18
CA MET A 1 15.87 4.40 -9.47
C MET A 1 15.67 3.17 -10.33
N ARG A 2 15.75 1.97 -9.75
CA ARG A 2 15.54 0.69 -10.47
C ARG A 2 14.07 0.48 -10.78
N GLU A 3 13.82 -0.32 -11.79
CA GLU A 3 12.47 -0.70 -12.21
C GLU A 3 12.30 -2.21 -12.15
N ARG A 4 11.05 -2.66 -11.99
CA ARG A 4 10.68 -4.08 -11.94
C ARG A 4 9.48 -4.37 -12.82
N ARG A 5 9.42 -5.60 -13.33
CA ARG A 5 8.25 -6.12 -14.04
C ARG A 5 7.07 -6.27 -13.07
N PHE A 6 5.88 -5.94 -13.55
CA PHE A 6 4.66 -5.87 -12.73
C PHE A 6 3.71 -7.03 -13.08
N GLY A 7 4.14 -8.24 -12.77
CA GLY A 7 3.38 -9.46 -12.99
C GLY A 7 2.89 -9.60 -14.44
N ARG A 8 1.78 -10.30 -14.62
CA ARG A 8 1.18 -10.57 -15.94
C ARG A 8 0.62 -9.34 -16.67
N LEU A 9 0.52 -8.19 -16.02
CA LEU A 9 0.23 -6.93 -16.69
C LEU A 9 1.40 -6.47 -17.58
N ASP A 10 2.58 -7.04 -17.34
CA ASP A 10 3.82 -6.80 -18.09
C ASP A 10 4.23 -5.31 -18.15
N TRP A 11 3.82 -4.55 -17.13
CA TRP A 11 4.28 -3.18 -16.96
C TRP A 11 5.68 -3.16 -16.36
N THR A 12 6.40 -2.08 -16.62
CA THR A 12 7.65 -1.78 -15.94
C THR A 12 7.41 -0.61 -15.00
N VAL A 13 7.55 -0.84 -13.70
CA VAL A 13 7.27 0.15 -12.65
C VAL A 13 8.52 0.42 -11.82
N SER A 14 8.64 1.62 -11.28
CA SER A 14 9.66 1.92 -10.28
C SER A 14 9.49 1.02 -9.06
N GLU A 15 10.56 0.44 -8.56
CA GLU A 15 10.51 -0.45 -7.39
C GLU A 15 10.11 0.26 -6.08
N ILE A 16 10.18 1.62 -6.10
CA ILE A 16 9.58 2.50 -5.08
C ILE A 16 8.52 3.34 -5.75
N GLY A 17 7.27 3.06 -5.42
CA GLY A 17 6.10 3.86 -5.78
C GLY A 17 5.80 4.92 -4.71
N HIS A 18 4.78 5.71 -4.91
CA HIS A 18 4.31 6.74 -3.99
C HIS A 18 2.98 6.36 -3.35
N GLY A 19 2.98 6.08 -2.04
CA GLY A 19 1.76 5.92 -1.24
C GLY A 19 1.17 7.29 -0.88
N MET A 20 -0.04 7.57 -1.35
CA MET A 20 -0.61 8.92 -1.30
C MET A 20 -1.52 9.18 -0.09
N TRP A 21 -1.68 8.23 0.83
CA TRP A 21 -2.52 8.47 2.01
C TRP A 21 -1.98 9.64 2.85
N GLY A 22 -0.68 9.70 3.07
CA GLY A 22 -0.04 10.70 3.94
C GLY A 22 -0.02 12.13 3.41
N ILE A 23 -0.47 12.38 2.15
CA ILE A 23 -0.50 13.73 1.56
C ILE A 23 -1.91 14.34 1.51
N ALA A 24 -2.95 13.53 1.65
CA ALA A 24 -4.33 13.99 1.62
C ALA A 24 -4.82 14.30 3.04
N GLY A 25 -5.18 15.55 3.28
CA GLY A 25 -5.83 15.98 4.50
C GLY A 25 -7.35 15.75 4.46
N GLY A 26 -8.06 16.29 5.43
CA GLY A 26 -9.52 16.22 5.50
C GLY A 26 -10.06 14.92 6.09
N GLU A 27 -11.36 14.68 5.90
CA GLU A 27 -12.04 13.49 6.42
C GLU A 27 -11.57 12.22 5.73
N GLY A 28 -11.12 11.23 6.50
CA GLY A 28 -10.49 10.01 5.96
C GLY A 28 -9.05 10.20 5.46
N GLY A 29 -8.51 11.43 5.55
CA GLY A 29 -7.15 11.74 5.20
C GLY A 29 -6.18 11.70 6.38
N TRP A 30 -4.94 12.06 6.12
CA TRP A 30 -3.87 12.08 7.11
C TRP A 30 -3.91 13.34 7.98
N SER A 31 -3.84 13.18 9.29
CA SER A 31 -3.79 14.30 10.24
C SER A 31 -2.52 15.15 10.03
N GLY A 32 -2.71 16.46 9.82
CA GLY A 32 -1.61 17.40 9.59
C GLY A 32 -1.01 17.36 8.19
N ALA A 33 -1.68 16.75 7.22
CA ALA A 33 -1.29 16.85 5.82
C ALA A 33 -1.51 18.29 5.31
N GLU A 34 -0.56 18.81 4.53
CA GLU A 34 -0.60 20.13 3.90
C GLU A 34 -0.44 19.97 2.40
N ASP A 35 -1.41 20.48 1.63
CA ASP A 35 -1.46 20.31 0.16
C ASP A 35 -0.21 20.85 -0.55
N GLU A 36 0.33 21.98 -0.10
CA GLU A 36 1.54 22.56 -0.70
C GLU A 36 2.75 21.61 -0.53
N ALA A 37 2.96 21.09 0.68
CA ALA A 37 4.03 20.14 0.95
C ALA A 37 3.82 18.84 0.19
N GLY A 38 2.57 18.33 0.12
CA GLY A 38 2.19 17.15 -0.64
C GLY A 38 2.45 17.32 -2.14
N ASN A 39 2.06 18.46 -2.73
CA ASN A 39 2.31 18.76 -4.15
C ASN A 39 3.80 18.83 -4.46
N HIS A 40 4.61 19.48 -3.62
CA HIS A 40 6.07 19.50 -3.80
C HIS A 40 6.69 18.08 -3.70
N ALA A 41 6.17 17.25 -2.82
CA ALA A 41 6.61 15.87 -2.71
C ALA A 41 6.27 15.05 -3.97
N LEU A 42 5.08 15.23 -4.53
CA LEU A 42 4.66 14.57 -5.77
C LEU A 42 5.52 15.01 -6.96
N ASP A 43 5.76 16.33 -7.13
CA ASP A 43 6.61 16.86 -8.19
C ASP A 43 8.06 16.31 -8.07
N GLU A 44 8.59 16.21 -6.85
CA GLU A 44 9.92 15.62 -6.62
C GLU A 44 9.95 14.12 -6.91
N ALA A 45 8.88 13.38 -6.61
CA ALA A 45 8.79 11.95 -6.92
C ALA A 45 8.85 11.72 -8.44
N VAL A 46 8.10 12.50 -9.22
CA VAL A 46 8.16 12.49 -10.70
C VAL A 46 9.58 12.81 -11.18
N ARG A 47 10.20 13.88 -10.67
CA ARG A 47 11.56 14.30 -11.04
C ARG A 47 12.60 13.21 -10.79
N LEU A 48 12.41 12.38 -9.76
CA LEU A 48 13.27 11.26 -9.39
C LEU A 48 12.90 9.94 -10.07
N GLY A 49 11.92 9.96 -10.98
CA GLY A 49 11.56 8.82 -11.82
C GLY A 49 10.57 7.84 -11.15
N CYS A 50 9.76 8.27 -10.20
CA CYS A 50 8.66 7.46 -9.67
C CYS A 50 7.59 7.28 -10.75
N THR A 51 7.26 6.02 -11.07
CA THR A 51 6.30 5.70 -12.13
C THR A 51 5.05 4.98 -11.62
N PHE A 52 4.89 4.78 -10.32
CA PHE A 52 3.74 4.14 -9.71
C PHE A 52 3.19 4.96 -8.55
N PHE A 53 1.91 5.37 -8.63
CA PHE A 53 1.23 6.15 -7.61
C PHE A 53 0.00 5.39 -7.11
N ASP A 54 -0.03 5.13 -5.81
CA ASP A 54 -1.13 4.42 -5.15
C ASP A 54 -1.97 5.38 -4.31
N THR A 55 -3.23 5.54 -4.69
CA THR A 55 -4.22 6.34 -3.97
C THR A 55 -5.46 5.51 -3.62
N ALA A 56 -6.47 6.13 -3.06
CA ALA A 56 -7.81 5.57 -2.84
C ALA A 56 -8.82 6.72 -2.73
N TRP A 57 -10.06 6.47 -3.13
CA TRP A 57 -11.10 7.49 -3.02
C TRP A 57 -11.32 7.95 -1.57
N ILE A 58 -11.19 7.03 -0.59
CA ILE A 58 -11.39 7.38 0.81
C ILE A 58 -10.35 8.37 1.36
N TYR A 59 -9.17 8.49 0.72
CA TYR A 59 -8.11 9.39 1.16
C TYR A 59 -8.52 10.85 0.92
N GLY A 60 -9.02 11.50 1.97
CA GLY A 60 -9.61 12.82 1.90
C GLY A 60 -10.90 12.88 1.07
N ARG A 61 -11.63 11.76 0.93
CA ARG A 61 -12.88 11.64 0.14
C ARG A 61 -12.74 12.15 -1.30
N GLY A 62 -11.71 11.67 -2.00
CA GLY A 62 -11.40 12.01 -3.38
C GLY A 62 -10.29 13.07 -3.52
N HIS A 63 -9.94 13.77 -2.44
CA HIS A 63 -8.91 14.83 -2.50
C HIS A 63 -7.54 14.32 -2.96
N SER A 64 -7.14 13.13 -2.50
CA SER A 64 -5.89 12.50 -2.96
C SER A 64 -5.89 12.20 -4.46
N GLU A 65 -7.03 11.77 -5.01
CA GLU A 65 -7.18 11.54 -6.45
C GLU A 65 -7.12 12.86 -7.24
N GLU A 66 -7.77 13.93 -6.74
CA GLU A 66 -7.69 15.26 -7.36
C GLU A 66 -6.26 15.81 -7.36
N MET A 67 -5.50 15.66 -6.26
CA MET A 67 -4.08 16.01 -6.21
C MET A 67 -3.27 15.25 -7.27
N LEU A 68 -3.52 13.96 -7.45
CA LEU A 68 -2.86 13.17 -8.49
C LEU A 68 -3.26 13.65 -9.89
N GLY A 69 -4.55 13.91 -10.13
CA GLY A 69 -5.02 14.51 -11.40
C GLY A 69 -4.33 15.85 -11.71
N HIS A 70 -4.12 16.69 -10.68
CA HIS A 70 -3.35 17.93 -10.83
C HIS A 70 -1.88 17.67 -11.18
N LEU A 71 -1.25 16.65 -10.56
CA LEU A 71 0.12 16.26 -10.89
C LEU A 71 0.24 15.85 -12.37
N LEU A 72 -0.68 15.01 -12.88
CA LEU A 72 -0.67 14.56 -14.27
C LEU A 72 -0.77 15.74 -15.26
N ARG A 73 -1.57 16.76 -14.94
CA ARG A 73 -1.67 17.96 -15.76
C ARG A 73 -0.42 18.83 -15.72
N ARG A 74 0.28 18.86 -14.58
CA ARG A 74 1.57 19.62 -14.47
C ARG A 74 2.71 18.91 -15.21
N HIS A 75 2.63 17.56 -15.35
CA HIS A 75 3.67 16.73 -15.96
C HIS A 75 3.10 15.88 -17.11
N PRO A 76 2.60 16.48 -18.20
CA PRO A 76 1.92 15.74 -19.27
C PRO A 76 2.82 14.76 -20.03
N GLU A 77 4.14 14.95 -19.98
CA GLU A 77 5.14 14.03 -20.53
C GLU A 77 5.35 12.78 -19.66
N HIS A 78 5.05 12.86 -18.38
CA HIS A 78 5.16 11.74 -17.45
C HIS A 78 3.88 10.90 -17.49
N ARG A 79 4.03 9.59 -17.68
CA ARG A 79 2.92 8.64 -17.80
C ARG A 79 3.02 7.57 -16.72
N PRO A 80 2.76 7.90 -15.46
CA PRO A 80 2.82 6.94 -14.37
C PRO A 80 1.64 5.97 -14.45
N TYR A 81 1.80 4.82 -13.81
CA TYR A 81 0.70 3.91 -13.51
C TYR A 81 -0.04 4.40 -12.25
N ILE A 82 -1.35 4.43 -12.34
CA ILE A 82 -2.24 4.93 -11.30
C ILE A 82 -3.04 3.78 -10.72
N ALA A 83 -2.89 3.55 -9.42
CA ALA A 83 -3.70 2.62 -8.66
C ALA A 83 -4.66 3.39 -7.74
N THR A 84 -5.95 3.05 -7.78
CA THR A 84 -6.94 3.57 -6.84
C THR A 84 -7.89 2.48 -6.34
N LYS A 85 -8.74 2.81 -5.34
CA LYS A 85 -9.57 1.85 -4.62
C LYS A 85 -10.95 2.43 -4.31
N PRO A 86 -12.06 1.72 -4.62
CA PRO A 86 -13.35 2.02 -4.04
C PRO A 86 -13.29 1.74 -2.54
N PRO A 87 -13.92 2.56 -1.68
CA PRO A 87 -14.05 2.23 -0.27
C PRO A 87 -15.04 1.05 -0.11
N PRO A 88 -14.93 0.24 0.95
CA PRO A 88 -16.03 -0.63 1.32
C PRO A 88 -17.26 0.22 1.67
N LYS A 89 -18.44 -0.21 1.24
CA LYS A 89 -19.70 0.55 1.41
C LYS A 89 -20.09 0.70 2.88
N ASP A 90 -19.79 -0.31 3.68
CA ASP A 90 -20.01 -0.32 5.13
C ASP A 90 -18.97 0.47 5.93
N LEU A 91 -17.91 0.97 5.26
CA LEU A 91 -16.79 1.72 5.85
C LEU A 91 -16.09 0.97 6.99
N LYS A 92 -15.96 -0.36 6.89
CA LYS A 92 -15.20 -1.17 7.84
C LYS A 92 -13.86 -1.63 7.25
N TRP A 93 -12.82 -1.54 8.04
CA TRP A 93 -11.46 -2.02 7.74
C TRP A 93 -10.89 -2.78 8.95
N PRO A 94 -10.41 -4.00 8.73
CA PRO A 94 -10.64 -4.86 7.57
C PRO A 94 -12.09 -5.36 7.49
N SER A 95 -12.45 -6.02 6.39
CA SER A 95 -13.60 -6.93 6.35
C SER A 95 -13.39 -8.09 7.32
N THR A 96 -14.46 -8.73 7.71
CA THR A 96 -14.44 -9.89 8.59
C THR A 96 -15.11 -11.07 7.89
N ARG A 97 -14.92 -12.29 8.41
CA ARG A 97 -15.53 -13.51 7.84
C ARG A 97 -17.06 -13.49 7.80
N ASP A 98 -17.68 -12.62 8.59
CA ASP A 98 -19.14 -12.42 8.59
C ASP A 98 -19.59 -11.30 7.63
N SER A 99 -18.65 -10.68 6.91
CA SER A 99 -18.96 -9.60 5.96
C SER A 99 -19.53 -10.19 4.68
N GLU A 100 -20.72 -9.73 4.30
CA GLU A 100 -21.35 -10.13 3.05
C GLU A 100 -20.90 -9.21 1.91
N LEU A 101 -20.57 -9.78 0.74
CA LEU A 101 -20.12 -9.00 -0.43
C LEU A 101 -21.13 -7.91 -0.82
N SER A 102 -22.44 -8.22 -0.73
CA SER A 102 -23.53 -7.27 -1.04
C SER A 102 -23.54 -6.02 -0.17
N ASP A 103 -23.00 -6.11 1.05
CA ASP A 103 -22.91 -4.98 1.98
C ASP A 103 -21.61 -4.20 1.79
N VAL A 104 -20.58 -4.84 1.25
CA VAL A 104 -19.24 -4.26 1.08
C VAL A 104 -19.02 -3.73 -0.33
N TYR A 105 -19.29 -4.53 -1.37
CA TYR A 105 -19.08 -4.17 -2.77
C TYR A 105 -20.24 -4.57 -3.68
N PRO A 106 -21.48 -4.03 -3.48
CA PRO A 106 -22.51 -4.25 -4.45
C PRO A 106 -22.12 -3.65 -5.82
N PRO A 107 -22.59 -4.23 -6.96
CA PRO A 107 -22.20 -3.80 -8.30
C PRO A 107 -22.32 -2.29 -8.56
N ASP A 108 -23.43 -1.70 -8.15
CA ASP A 108 -23.70 -0.26 -8.32
C ASP A 108 -22.64 0.60 -7.60
N HIS A 109 -22.19 0.18 -6.45
CA HIS A 109 -21.16 0.86 -5.67
C HIS A 109 -19.81 0.82 -6.38
N LEU A 110 -19.42 -0.31 -6.96
CA LEU A 110 -18.18 -0.44 -7.73
C LEU A 110 -18.20 0.52 -8.95
N TRP A 111 -19.31 0.56 -9.69
CA TRP A 111 -19.48 1.48 -10.82
C TRP A 111 -19.46 2.95 -10.38
N GLU A 112 -20.17 3.29 -9.31
CA GLU A 112 -20.21 4.63 -8.78
C GLU A 112 -18.80 5.14 -8.46
N TYR A 113 -18.03 4.35 -7.71
CA TYR A 113 -16.69 4.78 -7.27
C TYR A 113 -15.66 4.74 -8.38
N LEU A 114 -15.78 3.85 -9.37
CA LEU A 114 -14.95 3.95 -10.58
C LEU A 114 -15.20 5.29 -11.30
N HIS A 115 -16.45 5.68 -11.52
CA HIS A 115 -16.76 6.95 -12.18
C HIS A 115 -16.31 8.17 -11.36
N ARG A 116 -16.42 8.11 -10.05
CA ARG A 116 -15.88 9.16 -9.16
C ARG A 116 -14.37 9.27 -9.29
N SER A 117 -13.66 8.15 -9.28
CA SER A 117 -12.20 8.11 -9.43
C SER A 117 -11.73 8.60 -10.80
N LEU A 118 -12.37 8.16 -11.89
CA LEU A 118 -12.07 8.67 -13.24
C LEU A 118 -12.23 10.18 -13.32
N LYS A 119 -13.28 10.73 -12.69
CA LYS A 119 -13.54 12.18 -12.64
C LYS A 119 -12.51 12.91 -11.76
N GLY A 120 -12.22 12.41 -10.56
CA GLY A 120 -11.27 13.04 -9.63
C GLY A 120 -9.85 13.08 -10.18
N LEU A 121 -9.42 11.98 -10.78
CA LEU A 121 -8.13 11.84 -11.46
C LEU A 121 -8.07 12.61 -12.79
N ASP A 122 -9.21 12.96 -13.38
CA ASP A 122 -9.31 13.57 -14.71
C ASP A 122 -8.65 12.71 -15.81
N VAL A 123 -8.94 11.40 -15.77
CA VAL A 123 -8.40 10.40 -16.73
C VAL A 123 -9.52 9.57 -17.36
N PRO A 124 -9.34 9.11 -18.61
CA PRO A 124 -10.34 8.24 -19.25
C PRO A 124 -10.28 6.78 -18.79
N CYS A 125 -9.19 6.38 -18.14
CA CYS A 125 -8.94 5.01 -17.72
C CYS A 125 -8.03 5.00 -16.49
N VAL A 126 -8.33 4.17 -15.48
CA VAL A 126 -7.46 3.87 -14.34
C VAL A 126 -6.60 2.66 -14.70
N ASP A 127 -5.29 2.72 -14.40
CA ASP A 127 -4.42 1.57 -14.70
C ASP A 127 -4.76 0.38 -13.80
N LEU A 128 -4.88 0.60 -12.48
CA LEU A 128 -5.15 -0.47 -11.52
C LEU A 128 -6.29 -0.07 -10.58
N PHE A 129 -7.39 -0.82 -10.63
CA PHE A 129 -8.54 -0.68 -9.73
C PHE A 129 -8.50 -1.79 -8.69
N GLN A 130 -8.42 -1.46 -7.38
CA GLN A 130 -8.15 -2.42 -6.33
C GLN A 130 -9.29 -2.46 -5.31
N PHE A 131 -9.78 -3.64 -4.94
CA PHE A 131 -10.64 -3.82 -3.77
C PHE A 131 -9.87 -3.43 -2.50
N HIS A 132 -10.41 -2.51 -1.70
CA HIS A 132 -9.71 -1.94 -0.54
C HIS A 132 -9.69 -2.88 0.67
N VAL A 133 -10.65 -3.80 0.77
CA VAL A 133 -10.73 -4.92 1.71
C VAL A 133 -11.19 -6.17 0.96
N TRP A 134 -10.97 -7.36 1.53
CA TRP A 134 -11.33 -8.60 0.84
C TRP A 134 -11.57 -9.77 1.80
N GLU A 135 -12.52 -10.65 1.42
CA GLU A 135 -12.71 -11.97 1.99
C GLU A 135 -12.68 -13.02 0.88
N ASP A 136 -11.87 -14.07 1.06
CA ASP A 136 -11.68 -15.11 0.05
C ASP A 136 -12.96 -15.94 -0.21
N ALA A 137 -13.90 -15.92 0.75
CA ALA A 137 -15.23 -16.51 0.59
C ALA A 137 -16.04 -15.88 -0.57
N TRP A 138 -15.67 -14.69 -1.03
CA TRP A 138 -16.32 -14.00 -2.17
C TRP A 138 -15.77 -14.43 -3.53
N ALA A 139 -14.79 -15.33 -3.59
CA ALA A 139 -14.03 -15.66 -4.80
C ALA A 139 -14.93 -15.97 -6.02
N ASP A 140 -15.97 -16.77 -5.83
CA ASP A 140 -16.85 -17.25 -6.92
C ASP A 140 -18.08 -16.35 -7.17
N ASP A 141 -18.22 -15.24 -6.44
CA ASP A 141 -19.40 -14.37 -6.55
C ASP A 141 -19.35 -13.51 -7.81
N LYS A 142 -20.37 -13.64 -8.66
CA LYS A 142 -20.52 -12.88 -9.89
C LYS A 142 -20.77 -11.39 -9.66
N ALA A 143 -21.23 -11.01 -8.49
CA ALA A 143 -21.53 -9.60 -8.18
C ALA A 143 -20.28 -8.69 -8.23
N TRP A 144 -19.08 -9.22 -7.98
CA TRP A 144 -17.85 -8.48 -8.19
C TRP A 144 -17.18 -8.82 -9.54
N GLN A 145 -17.27 -10.08 -10.00
CA GLN A 145 -16.60 -10.54 -11.21
C GLN A 145 -17.14 -9.85 -12.45
N ASP A 146 -18.47 -9.86 -12.65
CA ASP A 146 -19.09 -9.31 -13.85
C ASP A 146 -18.82 -7.80 -14.01
N PRO A 147 -18.94 -6.93 -12.98
CA PRO A 147 -18.57 -5.53 -13.10
C PRO A 147 -17.14 -5.28 -13.54
N ILE A 148 -16.15 -5.98 -12.93
CA ILE A 148 -14.75 -5.74 -13.28
C ILE A 148 -14.41 -6.23 -14.69
N ILE A 149 -15.03 -7.33 -15.15
CA ILE A 149 -14.87 -7.82 -16.52
C ILE A 149 -15.40 -6.76 -17.49
N GLU A 150 -16.63 -6.26 -17.26
CA GLU A 150 -17.21 -5.20 -18.09
C GLU A 150 -16.38 -3.91 -18.08
N MET A 151 -15.85 -3.50 -16.90
CA MET A 151 -14.98 -2.33 -16.77
C MET A 151 -13.70 -2.47 -17.60
N LYS A 152 -13.08 -3.67 -17.61
CA LYS A 152 -11.93 -3.99 -18.46
C LYS A 152 -12.29 -3.98 -19.95
N GLU A 153 -13.40 -4.63 -20.36
CA GLU A 153 -13.87 -4.67 -21.74
C GLU A 153 -14.18 -3.28 -22.29
N ARG A 154 -14.72 -2.40 -21.47
CA ARG A 154 -14.98 -0.99 -21.82
C ARG A 154 -13.73 -0.10 -21.78
N GLY A 155 -12.58 -0.63 -21.40
CA GLY A 155 -11.31 0.09 -21.33
C GLY A 155 -11.26 1.17 -20.22
N LEU A 156 -12.09 1.04 -19.18
CA LEU A 156 -12.14 1.98 -18.06
C LEU A 156 -11.10 1.65 -16.97
N ILE A 157 -10.67 0.38 -16.92
CA ILE A 157 -9.57 -0.10 -16.08
C ILE A 157 -8.68 -1.05 -16.90
N LYS A 158 -7.38 -1.13 -16.56
CA LYS A 158 -6.46 -2.07 -17.23
C LYS A 158 -6.18 -3.31 -16.39
N GLY A 159 -6.05 -3.15 -15.08
CA GLY A 159 -5.77 -4.21 -14.11
C GLY A 159 -6.70 -4.17 -12.92
N VAL A 160 -6.82 -5.31 -12.24
CA VAL A 160 -7.60 -5.48 -11.01
C VAL A 160 -6.71 -5.98 -9.90
N GLY A 161 -6.83 -5.38 -8.72
CA GLY A 161 -6.06 -5.78 -7.54
C GLY A 161 -6.91 -5.97 -6.30
N ILE A 162 -6.29 -6.53 -5.28
CA ILE A 162 -6.88 -6.70 -3.96
C ILE A 162 -5.90 -6.20 -2.89
N SER A 163 -6.40 -5.35 -1.98
CA SER A 163 -5.71 -5.03 -0.73
C SER A 163 -6.04 -6.09 0.31
N VAL A 164 -5.04 -6.89 0.65
CA VAL A 164 -5.20 -8.10 1.46
C VAL A 164 -5.23 -7.74 2.95
N ASN A 165 -6.00 -8.50 3.72
CA ASN A 165 -6.06 -8.37 5.17
C ASN A 165 -4.68 -8.61 5.79
N ARG A 166 -4.26 -7.71 6.69
CA ARG A 166 -2.96 -7.79 7.41
C ARG A 166 -2.80 -9.10 8.18
N TRP A 167 -3.86 -9.51 8.86
CA TRP A 167 -3.82 -10.62 9.81
C TRP A 167 -3.94 -11.98 9.13
N GLU A 168 -4.47 -12.00 7.93
CA GLU A 168 -4.73 -13.21 7.15
C GLU A 168 -4.29 -13.00 5.69
N PRO A 169 -2.98 -12.85 5.41
CA PRO A 169 -2.49 -12.60 4.05
C PRO A 169 -2.82 -13.73 3.07
N TRP A 170 -3.17 -14.92 3.57
CA TRP A 170 -3.66 -16.07 2.79
C TRP A 170 -5.15 -15.99 2.45
N ASN A 171 -5.92 -15.07 3.03
CA ASN A 171 -7.38 -14.93 2.81
C ASN A 171 -7.69 -14.26 1.45
N VAL A 172 -7.09 -14.77 0.39
CA VAL A 172 -7.21 -14.32 -1.00
C VAL A 172 -6.84 -15.44 -1.98
N LEU A 173 -6.29 -16.55 -1.52
CA LEU A 173 -5.68 -17.58 -2.38
C LEU A 173 -6.67 -18.24 -3.33
N GLN A 174 -7.92 -18.50 -2.92
CA GLN A 174 -8.97 -19.00 -3.79
C GLN A 174 -9.30 -17.98 -4.87
N THR A 175 -9.40 -16.71 -4.50
CA THR A 175 -9.70 -15.61 -5.43
C THR A 175 -8.62 -15.45 -6.49
N LEU A 176 -7.33 -15.60 -6.14
CA LEU A 176 -6.23 -15.54 -7.11
C LEU A 176 -6.36 -16.60 -8.22
N ASN A 177 -6.88 -17.79 -7.87
CA ASN A 177 -7.10 -18.87 -8.83
C ASN A 177 -8.26 -18.62 -9.82
N THR A 178 -9.10 -17.60 -9.61
CA THR A 178 -10.12 -17.19 -10.59
C THR A 178 -9.51 -16.67 -11.90
N GLY A 179 -8.26 -16.25 -11.86
CA GLY A 179 -7.57 -15.65 -12.99
C GLY A 179 -7.96 -14.18 -13.29
N LEU A 180 -8.80 -13.57 -12.44
CA LEU A 180 -9.29 -12.21 -12.64
C LEU A 180 -8.45 -11.13 -11.92
N ILE A 181 -7.60 -11.53 -10.96
CA ILE A 181 -6.79 -10.62 -10.14
C ILE A 181 -5.37 -10.53 -10.67
N ASP A 182 -4.93 -9.33 -10.97
CA ASP A 182 -3.61 -9.04 -11.55
C ASP A 182 -2.58 -8.64 -10.49
N THR A 183 -3.03 -8.11 -9.33
CA THR A 183 -2.14 -7.66 -8.26
C THR A 183 -2.69 -7.95 -6.87
N VAL A 184 -1.77 -8.08 -5.90
CA VAL A 184 -2.11 -8.02 -4.47
C VAL A 184 -1.36 -6.87 -3.82
N GLN A 185 -2.05 -6.11 -2.97
CA GLN A 185 -1.42 -5.10 -2.12
C GLN A 185 -1.48 -5.60 -0.67
N VAL A 186 -0.33 -5.81 -0.05
CA VAL A 186 -0.22 -6.47 1.26
C VAL A 186 0.75 -5.73 2.17
N ILE A 187 0.51 -5.76 3.48
CA ILE A 187 1.50 -5.30 4.46
C ILE A 187 2.66 -6.28 4.46
N TYR A 188 3.84 -5.75 4.15
CA TYR A 188 5.09 -6.51 4.18
C TYR A 188 6.22 -5.59 4.62
N ASN A 189 6.89 -5.97 5.70
CA ASN A 189 8.01 -5.24 6.29
C ASN A 189 8.82 -6.18 7.21
N ILE A 190 9.84 -5.68 7.90
CA ILE A 190 10.70 -6.49 8.79
C ILE A 190 9.93 -7.24 9.87
N PHE A 191 8.80 -6.71 10.34
CA PHE A 191 7.97 -7.37 11.36
C PHE A 191 6.88 -8.25 10.75
N ASP A 192 6.23 -7.80 9.69
CA ASP A 192 5.14 -8.51 9.02
C ASP A 192 5.69 -9.33 7.82
N GLN A 193 6.20 -10.53 8.09
CA GLN A 193 6.81 -11.42 7.09
C GLN A 193 5.88 -12.59 6.67
N ALA A 194 4.71 -12.72 7.28
CA ALA A 194 3.76 -13.81 6.99
C ALA A 194 3.37 -13.94 5.49
N PRO A 195 3.35 -12.88 4.66
CA PRO A 195 3.10 -13.04 3.23
C PRO A 195 4.08 -13.96 2.50
N GLU A 196 5.31 -14.15 3.01
CA GLU A 196 6.29 -15.06 2.43
C GLU A 196 5.90 -16.55 2.53
N ASP A 197 5.02 -16.91 3.49
CA ASP A 197 4.70 -18.30 3.78
C ASP A 197 3.85 -18.92 2.65
N GLU A 198 2.78 -18.26 2.21
CA GLU A 198 1.84 -18.80 1.22
C GLU A 198 1.51 -17.81 0.09
N LEU A 199 1.33 -16.52 0.40
CA LEU A 199 0.87 -15.53 -0.58
C LEU A 199 1.89 -15.29 -1.69
N PHE A 200 3.15 -15.03 -1.35
CA PHE A 200 4.21 -14.76 -2.34
C PHE A 200 4.48 -15.96 -3.25
N PRO A 201 4.58 -17.20 -2.74
CA PRO A 201 4.64 -18.39 -3.61
C PRO A 201 3.47 -18.47 -4.61
N ALA A 202 2.23 -18.25 -4.17
CA ALA A 202 1.06 -18.26 -5.05
C ALA A 202 1.10 -17.14 -6.09
N CYS A 203 1.49 -15.92 -5.69
CA CYS A 203 1.63 -14.78 -6.61
C CYS A 203 2.69 -15.06 -7.68
N ARG A 204 3.81 -15.67 -7.32
CA ARG A 204 4.87 -16.05 -8.26
C ARG A 204 4.40 -17.10 -9.26
N GLU A 205 3.68 -18.13 -8.79
CA GLU A 205 3.13 -19.18 -9.66
C GLU A 205 2.10 -18.64 -10.66
N LEU A 206 1.26 -17.69 -10.22
CA LEU A 206 0.18 -17.11 -11.02
C LEU A 206 0.59 -15.83 -11.78
N ASP A 207 1.85 -15.43 -11.69
CA ASP A 207 2.40 -14.18 -12.27
C ASP A 207 1.62 -12.92 -11.83
N ILE A 208 1.25 -12.85 -10.56
CA ILE A 208 0.52 -11.74 -9.93
C ILE A 208 1.53 -10.79 -9.29
N ALA A 209 1.40 -9.49 -9.55
CA ALA A 209 2.30 -8.49 -8.98
C ALA A 209 2.00 -8.24 -7.49
N VAL A 210 3.05 -8.17 -6.67
CA VAL A 210 2.96 -7.82 -5.25
C VAL A 210 3.31 -6.36 -5.05
N ILE A 211 2.42 -5.62 -4.41
CA ILE A 211 2.60 -4.24 -3.95
C ILE A 211 2.77 -4.28 -2.43
N ALA A 212 3.97 -3.99 -1.94
CA ALA A 212 4.22 -3.92 -0.50
C ALA A 212 3.78 -2.56 0.05
N ARG A 213 2.83 -2.56 1.01
CA ARG A 213 2.39 -1.36 1.73
C ARG A 213 2.85 -1.38 3.19
N VAL A 214 2.73 -0.25 3.88
CA VAL A 214 3.10 -0.08 5.30
C VAL A 214 4.56 -0.52 5.58
N PRO A 215 5.53 -0.07 4.75
CA PRO A 215 6.92 -0.51 4.91
C PRO A 215 7.54 -0.11 6.24
N PHE A 216 6.96 0.89 6.92
CA PHE A 216 7.47 1.42 8.19
C PHE A 216 6.63 0.98 9.41
N ASP A 217 5.78 -0.04 9.28
CA ASP A 217 4.93 -0.56 10.36
C ASP A 217 4.23 0.57 11.14
N GLU A 218 3.39 1.34 10.44
CA GLU A 218 2.64 2.49 10.96
C GLU A 218 3.52 3.58 11.64
N GLY A 219 4.82 3.55 11.39
CA GLY A 219 5.81 4.46 11.96
C GLY A 219 6.77 3.81 12.95
N THR A 220 6.54 2.58 13.39
CA THR A 220 7.42 1.84 14.30
C THR A 220 8.84 1.72 13.74
N LEU A 221 8.97 1.39 12.46
CA LEU A 221 10.25 1.23 11.75
C LEU A 221 10.89 2.56 11.31
N THR A 222 10.36 3.69 11.78
CA THR A 222 11.07 4.97 11.67
C THR A 222 12.12 5.16 12.77
N GLY A 223 12.00 4.42 13.88
CA GLY A 223 12.84 4.57 15.04
C GLY A 223 12.58 5.84 15.85
N THR A 224 11.48 6.56 15.57
CA THR A 224 11.16 7.84 16.24
C THR A 224 10.13 7.69 17.36
N LEU A 225 9.44 6.55 17.46
CA LEU A 225 8.46 6.31 18.52
C LEU A 225 9.15 6.07 19.86
N THR A 226 8.56 6.62 20.89
CA THR A 226 8.93 6.39 22.29
C THR A 226 7.69 5.96 23.08
N ARG A 227 7.86 5.42 24.28
CA ARG A 227 6.75 5.06 25.18
C ARG A 227 5.88 6.27 25.57
N ASP A 228 6.41 7.49 25.41
CA ASP A 228 5.72 8.75 25.72
C ASP A 228 5.15 9.43 24.47
N THR A 229 5.26 8.82 23.28
CA THR A 229 4.71 9.36 22.05
C THR A 229 3.19 9.54 22.18
N ARG A 230 2.69 10.70 21.75
CA ARG A 230 1.26 11.05 21.73
C ARG A 230 0.95 11.79 20.45
N TRP A 231 -0.26 11.62 19.97
CA TRP A 231 -0.77 12.30 18.78
C TRP A 231 -1.91 13.25 19.15
N PRO A 232 -2.25 14.23 18.31
CA PRO A 232 -3.40 15.11 18.53
C PRO A 232 -4.70 14.32 18.75
N GLU A 233 -5.65 14.92 19.42
CA GLU A 233 -6.99 14.34 19.59
C GLU A 233 -7.64 14.09 18.23
N GLY A 234 -8.30 12.95 18.06
CA GLY A 234 -8.91 12.54 16.79
C GLY A 234 -7.96 11.88 15.80
N ASP A 235 -6.66 11.82 16.07
CA ASP A 235 -5.71 11.09 15.23
C ASP A 235 -5.90 9.57 15.42
N TRP A 236 -6.06 8.83 14.33
CA TRP A 236 -6.28 7.39 14.33
C TRP A 236 -5.15 6.61 15.04
N ARG A 237 -3.94 7.15 15.05
CA ARG A 237 -2.80 6.54 15.73
C ARG A 237 -3.01 6.41 17.24
N ASN A 238 -3.85 7.24 17.84
CA ASN A 238 -4.22 7.07 19.25
C ASN A 238 -5.04 5.80 19.51
N SER A 239 -5.82 5.34 18.51
CA SER A 239 -6.58 4.08 18.59
C SER A 239 -5.68 2.88 18.29
N TYR A 240 -4.74 3.01 17.36
CA TYR A 240 -3.80 1.95 17.00
C TYR A 240 -2.71 1.75 18.05
N PHE A 241 -2.06 2.83 18.49
CA PHE A 241 -1.00 2.79 19.51
C PHE A 241 -1.55 3.02 20.92
N VAL A 242 -2.50 2.17 21.33
CA VAL A 242 -2.85 2.08 22.77
C VAL A 242 -1.60 1.72 23.57
N PRO A 243 -1.54 1.99 24.91
CA PRO A 243 -0.32 1.85 25.69
C PRO A 243 0.41 0.52 25.52
N GLU A 244 -0.34 -0.58 25.41
CA GLU A 244 0.21 -1.94 25.25
C GLU A 244 0.87 -2.10 23.88
N ASN A 245 0.21 -1.65 22.80
CA ASN A 245 0.77 -1.74 21.46
C ASN A 245 1.96 -0.81 21.28
N LEU A 246 1.86 0.43 21.76
CA LEU A 246 2.97 1.38 21.71
C LEU A 246 4.20 0.83 22.43
N ALA A 247 4.03 0.28 23.63
CA ALA A 247 5.13 -0.30 24.41
C ALA A 247 5.80 -1.48 23.66
N ALA A 248 5.00 -2.39 23.11
CA ALA A 248 5.51 -3.52 22.33
C ALA A 248 6.23 -3.06 21.04
N SER A 249 5.64 -2.10 20.30
CA SER A 249 6.23 -1.55 19.08
C SER A 249 7.58 -0.89 19.37
N VAL A 250 7.68 -0.08 20.42
CA VAL A 250 8.94 0.55 20.84
C VAL A 250 9.98 -0.50 21.20
N GLU A 251 9.62 -1.55 21.96
CA GLU A 251 10.54 -2.63 22.32
C GLU A 251 11.08 -3.37 21.09
N HIS A 252 10.22 -3.67 20.10
CA HIS A 252 10.66 -4.30 18.86
C HIS A 252 11.59 -3.38 18.05
N ALA A 253 11.27 -2.09 17.97
CA ALA A 253 12.14 -1.10 17.31
C ALA A 253 13.51 -0.95 18.02
N GLU A 254 13.53 -0.93 19.35
CA GLU A 254 14.77 -0.86 20.13
C GLU A 254 15.66 -2.11 19.93
N ARG A 255 15.03 -3.30 19.83
CA ARG A 255 15.78 -4.53 19.52
C ARG A 255 16.37 -4.48 18.12
N LEU A 256 15.58 -4.05 17.13
CA LEU A 256 16.05 -3.88 15.74
C LEU A 256 17.17 -2.85 15.64
N ALA A 257 17.09 -1.73 16.37
CA ALA A 257 18.08 -0.66 16.35
C ALA A 257 19.50 -1.15 16.67
N ARG A 258 19.64 -2.24 17.43
CA ARG A 258 20.94 -2.83 17.78
C ARG A 258 21.67 -3.48 16.63
N ILE A 259 20.96 -3.76 15.54
CA ILE A 259 21.53 -4.42 14.34
C ILE A 259 21.50 -3.53 13.11
N VAL A 260 20.98 -2.31 13.20
CA VAL A 260 21.05 -1.32 12.13
C VAL A 260 22.54 -0.98 11.88
N PRO A 261 23.06 -1.12 10.66
CA PRO A 261 24.46 -0.79 10.36
C PRO A 261 24.78 0.68 10.64
N GLU A 262 26.01 0.95 11.03
CA GLU A 262 26.48 2.31 11.22
C GLU A 262 26.31 3.15 9.95
N GLY A 263 25.78 4.36 10.09
CA GLY A 263 25.51 5.26 8.96
C GLY A 263 24.22 4.99 8.19
N MET A 264 23.50 3.90 8.51
CA MET A 264 22.19 3.59 7.91
C MET A 264 21.06 4.02 8.83
N THR A 265 19.98 4.53 8.27
CA THR A 265 18.77 4.81 9.04
C THR A 265 17.85 3.58 9.09
N MET A 266 16.99 3.50 10.12
CA MET A 266 16.03 2.40 10.22
C MET A 266 15.01 2.39 9.06
N PRO A 267 14.47 3.53 8.57
CA PRO A 267 13.66 3.56 7.36
C PRO A 267 14.38 3.05 6.11
N GLU A 268 15.66 3.40 5.94
CA GLU A 268 16.48 2.86 4.85
C GLU A 268 16.60 1.35 4.94
N LEU A 269 16.92 0.82 6.13
CA LEU A 269 17.00 -0.63 6.36
C LEU A 269 15.68 -1.32 6.05
N ALA A 270 14.55 -0.73 6.48
CA ALA A 270 13.22 -1.29 6.24
C ALA A 270 12.88 -1.37 4.74
N LEU A 271 13.17 -0.33 3.97
CA LEU A 271 12.95 -0.35 2.52
C LEU A 271 13.88 -1.34 1.82
N ARG A 272 15.16 -1.36 2.16
CA ARG A 272 16.14 -2.29 1.56
C ARG A 272 15.82 -3.75 1.86
N PHE A 273 15.27 -4.06 3.04
CA PHE A 273 14.74 -5.40 3.35
C PHE A 273 13.64 -5.81 2.36
N ILE A 274 12.67 -4.94 2.13
CA ILE A 274 11.55 -5.21 1.21
C ILE A 274 12.06 -5.34 -0.23
N LEU A 275 12.90 -4.40 -0.68
CA LEU A 275 13.45 -4.37 -2.03
C LEU A 275 14.33 -5.58 -2.35
N GLN A 276 14.87 -6.25 -1.35
CA GLN A 276 15.67 -7.46 -1.57
C GLN A 276 14.81 -8.71 -1.80
N ASN A 277 13.51 -8.64 -1.54
CA ASN A 277 12.58 -9.71 -1.89
C ASN A 277 12.19 -9.62 -3.38
N PRO A 278 12.51 -10.65 -4.20
CA PRO A 278 12.26 -10.62 -5.65
C PRO A 278 10.78 -10.72 -6.02
N ASP A 279 9.91 -11.15 -5.09
CA ASP A 279 8.48 -11.27 -5.33
C ASP A 279 7.75 -9.91 -5.25
N VAL A 280 8.37 -8.91 -4.60
CA VAL A 280 7.81 -7.56 -4.50
C VAL A 280 8.09 -6.78 -5.78
N ALA A 281 7.03 -6.38 -6.48
CA ALA A 281 7.15 -5.58 -7.70
C ALA A 281 7.39 -4.09 -7.39
N THR A 282 6.71 -3.56 -6.36
CA THR A 282 6.91 -2.18 -5.90
C THR A 282 6.56 -2.06 -4.43
N VAL A 283 7.23 -1.16 -3.72
CA VAL A 283 6.87 -0.74 -2.36
C VAL A 283 6.35 0.68 -2.39
N ILE A 284 5.28 0.96 -1.63
CA ILE A 284 4.58 2.25 -1.64
C ILE A 284 4.66 2.98 -0.28
N PRO A 285 5.84 3.48 0.13
CA PRO A 285 5.97 4.29 1.33
C PRO A 285 5.16 5.58 1.24
N GLY A 286 4.62 6.04 2.37
CA GLY A 286 4.09 7.39 2.49
C GLY A 286 5.23 8.42 2.42
N MET A 287 5.10 9.43 1.55
CA MET A 287 6.14 10.43 1.29
C MET A 287 5.52 11.83 1.24
N SER A 288 5.15 12.38 2.39
CA SER A 288 4.47 13.69 2.49
C SER A 288 5.39 14.91 2.39
N LYS A 289 6.71 14.72 2.33
CA LYS A 289 7.72 15.80 2.26
C LYS A 289 8.81 15.45 1.26
N VAL A 290 9.35 16.45 0.59
CA VAL A 290 10.48 16.31 -0.36
C VAL A 290 11.66 15.53 0.24
N ALA A 291 11.98 15.77 1.52
CA ALA A 291 13.05 15.04 2.21
C ALA A 291 12.77 13.52 2.30
N HIS A 292 11.51 13.13 2.57
CA HIS A 292 11.09 11.72 2.59
C HIS A 292 11.18 11.09 1.21
N VAL A 293 10.75 11.81 0.16
CA VAL A 293 10.85 11.34 -1.22
C VAL A 293 12.30 11.05 -1.59
N ARG A 294 13.19 12.01 -1.34
CA ARG A 294 14.64 11.87 -1.63
C ARG A 294 15.27 10.71 -0.87
N ALA A 295 15.00 10.63 0.44
CA ALA A 295 15.57 9.57 1.27
C ALA A 295 15.09 8.18 0.86
N ASN A 296 13.77 8.02 0.64
CA ASN A 296 13.20 6.73 0.28
C ASN A 296 13.64 6.28 -1.11
N ILE A 297 13.56 7.15 -2.12
CA ILE A 297 13.96 6.81 -3.50
C ILE A 297 15.45 6.49 -3.60
N ALA A 298 16.29 7.16 -2.82
CA ALA A 298 17.72 6.87 -2.81
C ALA A 298 18.05 5.42 -2.39
N THR A 299 17.16 4.75 -1.65
CA THR A 299 17.37 3.36 -1.24
C THR A 299 17.37 2.37 -2.41
N SER A 300 16.72 2.74 -3.53
CA SER A 300 16.70 1.94 -4.76
C SER A 300 18.11 1.77 -5.37
N ASP A 301 18.97 2.75 -5.22
CA ASP A 301 20.32 2.70 -5.80
C ASP A 301 21.36 2.08 -4.84
N ALA A 302 20.93 1.71 -3.61
CA ALA A 302 21.82 1.13 -2.62
C ALA A 302 22.23 -0.30 -2.97
N GLU A 303 23.42 -0.71 -2.50
CA GLU A 303 23.89 -2.08 -2.61
C GLU A 303 23.02 -3.04 -1.80
N PRO A 304 22.85 -4.30 -2.20
CA PRO A 304 22.10 -5.29 -1.43
C PRO A 304 22.59 -5.40 0.02
N LEU A 305 21.68 -5.68 0.95
CA LEU A 305 22.06 -6.06 2.33
C LEU A 305 22.78 -7.42 2.30
N SER A 306 23.74 -7.62 3.21
CA SER A 306 24.41 -8.91 3.31
C SER A 306 23.46 -10.04 3.72
N GLU A 307 23.74 -11.27 3.29
CA GLU A 307 22.93 -12.45 3.68
C GLU A 307 22.88 -12.64 5.20
N GLU A 308 23.99 -12.33 5.91
CA GLU A 308 24.02 -12.37 7.38
C GLU A 308 23.04 -11.38 8.00
N LEU A 309 23.01 -10.14 7.49
CA LEU A 309 22.07 -9.12 7.98
C LEU A 309 20.64 -9.51 7.65
N MET A 310 20.37 -10.01 6.44
CA MET A 310 19.06 -10.49 6.05
C MET A 310 18.58 -11.64 6.95
N ALA A 311 19.43 -12.59 7.29
CA ALA A 311 19.11 -13.67 8.22
C ALA A 311 18.70 -13.12 9.60
N ARG A 312 19.48 -12.16 10.13
CA ARG A 312 19.16 -11.49 11.39
C ARG A 312 17.84 -10.69 11.32
N LEU A 313 17.55 -10.02 10.21
CA LEU A 313 16.29 -9.29 10.02
C LEU A 313 15.09 -10.23 10.02
N ARG A 314 15.21 -11.44 9.46
CA ARG A 314 14.15 -12.45 9.51
C ARG A 314 13.80 -12.89 10.94
N GLU A 315 14.75 -12.87 11.87
CA GLU A 315 14.52 -13.18 13.29
C GLU A 315 13.65 -12.12 14.00
N HIS A 316 13.46 -10.94 13.38
CA HIS A 316 12.58 -9.89 13.89
C HIS A 316 11.12 -10.05 13.48
N ARG A 317 10.75 -11.12 12.74
CA ARG A 317 9.35 -11.45 12.44
C ARG A 317 8.51 -11.40 13.71
N TRP A 318 7.38 -10.72 13.61
CA TRP A 318 6.47 -10.53 14.73
C TRP A 318 5.03 -10.85 14.29
N ASP A 319 4.62 -12.11 14.45
CA ASP A 319 3.29 -12.59 14.11
C ASP A 319 2.30 -12.13 15.19
N ARG A 320 1.77 -10.94 15.01
CA ARG A 320 0.77 -10.34 15.88
C ARG A 320 -0.60 -10.95 15.64
N GLN A 321 -1.42 -10.98 16.69
CA GLN A 321 -2.82 -11.39 16.57
C GLN A 321 -3.71 -10.15 16.48
N PRO A 322 -4.85 -10.24 15.76
CA PRO A 322 -5.84 -9.16 15.70
C PRO A 322 -6.31 -8.79 17.12
N THR A 323 -6.43 -7.50 17.35
CA THR A 323 -6.96 -6.92 18.59
C THR A 323 -7.94 -5.81 18.24
N ALA A 324 -8.72 -5.34 19.21
CA ALA A 324 -9.68 -4.25 18.99
C ALA A 324 -9.02 -2.93 18.50
N TRP A 325 -7.74 -2.74 18.78
CA TRP A 325 -6.99 -1.56 18.35
C TRP A 325 -6.18 -1.75 17.07
N SER A 326 -6.08 -2.95 16.55
CA SER A 326 -5.23 -3.28 15.40
C SER A 326 -5.98 -3.41 14.08
N GLN A 327 -7.16 -2.83 14.00
CA GLN A 327 -8.01 -2.86 12.81
C GLN A 327 -7.58 -1.86 11.75
#